data_d1861fb68e77d15bd9d615372a8c44f3
#
_entry.id   d1861fb68e77d15bd9d615372a8c44f3
#
_cell.length_a   1.000
_cell.length_b   1.000
_cell.length_c   1.000
_cell.angle_alpha   90.00
_cell.angle_beta   90.00
_cell.angle_gamma   90.00
#
_symmetry.space_group_name_H-M   'P 1'
#
loop_
_entity.id
_entity.type
_entity.pdbx_description
1 polymer ?
#
loop_
_entity_poly.entity_id
_entity_poly.type
_entity_poly.pdbx_seq_one_letter_code
_entity_poly.pdbx_strand_id
1 'polypeptide(L)'
;MNVIDKTKIKGILFDSGYVLVYPTGANNWFISPKFFEIINNKDITLTDLNKGFSNASDILSTDLAIYNREEEIECFKKFYTKAFKSLNLDVSDNDIESLAIDISDNPQKYAFYEDSKPTLEMLQKKFKLALVSDAWPSMRKIYEYNNMDKYFDTLVISSELATLKPNKLMYQTAMDVLELKPEECIFLDDNINNCIGAKKLGITPILVSRNHEDYVKNMKQYKDYINIENLQELIELIY
;
A
#
# COMPACT_ATOMS: atom_id res chain seq x y z
N MET A 1 -25.70 -12.02 3.91
CA MET A 1 -24.27 -12.20 4.23
C MET A 1 -23.56 -12.64 2.96
N ASN A 2 -22.52 -11.93 2.56
CA ASN A 2 -21.67 -12.40 1.45
C ASN A 2 -20.89 -13.62 1.96
N VAL A 3 -21.30 -14.79 1.54
CA VAL A 3 -20.62 -16.06 1.87
C VAL A 3 -19.59 -16.31 0.79
N ILE A 4 -18.33 -16.49 1.18
CA ILE A 4 -17.27 -16.90 0.26
C ILE A 4 -17.50 -18.36 -0.13
N ASP A 5 -17.59 -18.63 -1.42
CA ASP A 5 -17.54 -20.00 -1.91
C ASP A 5 -16.09 -20.50 -1.88
N LYS A 6 -15.71 -21.04 -0.72
CA LYS A 6 -14.33 -21.52 -0.46
C LYS A 6 -13.83 -22.54 -1.49
N THR A 7 -14.74 -23.23 -2.19
CA THR A 7 -14.37 -24.28 -3.16
C THR A 7 -13.88 -23.70 -4.48
N LYS A 8 -14.24 -22.45 -4.77
CA LYS A 8 -13.83 -21.75 -6.01
C LYS A 8 -12.54 -20.95 -5.85
N ILE A 9 -12.21 -20.52 -4.64
CA ILE A 9 -11.06 -19.63 -4.42
C ILE A 9 -9.74 -20.36 -4.65
N LYS A 10 -8.92 -19.78 -5.52
CA LYS A 10 -7.59 -20.26 -5.90
C LYS A 10 -6.50 -19.21 -5.73
N GLY A 11 -6.88 -17.94 -5.72
CA GLY A 11 -5.94 -16.82 -5.60
C GLY A 11 -6.39 -15.75 -4.61
N ILE A 12 -5.40 -15.09 -4.01
CA ILE A 12 -5.62 -14.00 -3.07
C ILE A 12 -4.71 -12.84 -3.47
N LEU A 13 -5.33 -11.70 -3.75
CA LEU A 13 -4.69 -10.45 -4.09
C LEU A 13 -4.68 -9.57 -2.83
N PHE A 14 -3.52 -9.05 -2.46
CA PHE A 14 -3.36 -8.19 -1.29
C PHE A 14 -2.97 -6.78 -1.69
N ASP A 15 -3.62 -5.77 -1.14
CA ASP A 15 -2.97 -4.48 -1.00
C ASP A 15 -1.81 -4.56 0.00
N SER A 16 -0.91 -3.59 -0.06
CA SER A 16 0.23 -3.49 0.84
C SER A 16 -0.07 -2.62 2.06
N GLY A 17 -0.41 -1.35 1.82
CA GLY A 17 -0.58 -0.34 2.84
C GLY A 17 -1.77 -0.62 3.75
N TYR A 18 -1.57 -0.50 5.07
CA TYR A 18 -2.60 -0.80 6.07
C TYR A 18 -3.31 -2.16 5.92
N VAL A 19 -2.79 -3.04 5.05
CA VAL A 19 -3.19 -4.45 4.95
C VAL A 19 -2.06 -5.36 5.43
N LEU A 20 -0.87 -5.21 4.87
CA LEU A 20 0.32 -6.00 5.21
C LEU A 20 1.38 -5.18 5.95
N VAL A 21 1.49 -3.89 5.63
CA VAL A 21 2.51 -2.99 6.17
C VAL A 21 1.91 -1.67 6.66
N TYR A 22 2.66 -0.99 7.53
CA TYR A 22 2.35 0.36 8.00
C TYR A 22 3.64 1.21 8.01
N PRO A 23 3.52 2.56 7.90
CA PRO A 23 4.68 3.45 7.92
C PRO A 23 5.26 3.56 9.32
N THR A 24 6.60 3.49 9.44
CA THR A 24 7.32 3.58 10.73
C THR A 24 7.60 5.02 11.15
N GLY A 25 7.63 5.96 10.20
CA GLY A 25 7.87 7.38 10.46
C GLY A 25 6.59 8.12 10.85
N ALA A 26 6.35 8.29 12.16
CA ALA A 26 5.21 9.05 12.70
C ALA A 26 3.84 8.67 12.08
N ASN A 27 3.65 7.40 11.71
CA ASN A 27 2.47 6.87 11.02
C ASN A 27 2.13 7.65 9.72
N ASN A 28 3.14 8.07 8.99
CA ASN A 28 3.00 8.84 7.76
C ASN A 28 3.87 8.25 6.63
N TRP A 29 3.28 8.03 5.45
CA TRP A 29 3.92 7.39 4.29
C TRP A 29 5.09 8.19 3.70
N PHE A 30 5.18 9.48 4.00
CA PHE A 30 6.20 10.41 3.50
C PHE A 30 7.22 10.81 4.56
N ILE A 31 7.17 10.19 5.73
CA ILE A 31 8.14 10.40 6.81
C ILE A 31 8.92 9.11 7.01
N SER A 32 10.18 9.12 6.60
CA SER A 32 11.11 8.03 6.87
C SER A 32 11.62 8.06 8.33
N PRO A 33 12.21 6.99 8.86
CA PRO A 33 12.81 7.00 10.18
C PRO A 33 13.86 8.10 10.40
N LYS A 34 14.56 8.54 9.34
CA LYS A 34 15.60 9.59 9.41
C LYS A 34 15.06 11.00 9.10
N PHE A 35 13.79 11.13 8.78
CA PHE A 35 13.21 12.40 8.37
C PHE A 35 13.52 13.54 9.34
N PHE A 36 13.27 13.34 10.63
CA PHE A 36 13.48 14.39 11.65
C PHE A 36 14.97 14.63 11.95
N GLU A 37 15.86 13.69 11.68
CA GLU A 37 17.30 13.88 11.76
C GLU A 37 17.78 14.84 10.65
N ILE A 38 17.22 14.68 9.45
CA ILE A 38 17.55 15.48 8.27
C ILE A 38 16.93 16.89 8.40
N ILE A 39 15.68 16.99 8.86
CA ILE A 39 14.97 18.28 9.08
C ILE A 39 15.29 18.88 10.45
N ASN A 40 16.44 18.58 10.96
CA ASN A 40 16.87 18.94 12.32
C ASN A 40 16.57 20.42 12.67
N ASN A 41 16.09 20.65 13.91
CA ASN A 41 15.81 21.97 14.49
C ASN A 41 14.80 22.88 13.76
N LYS A 42 13.96 22.34 12.90
CA LYS A 42 12.81 23.07 12.37
C LYS A 42 11.65 22.97 13.38
N ASP A 43 11.13 24.11 13.81
CA ASP A 43 9.93 24.18 14.67
C ASP A 43 8.68 23.89 13.82
N ILE A 44 8.46 22.59 13.56
CA ILE A 44 7.37 22.11 12.72
C ILE A 44 6.62 20.96 13.39
N THR A 45 5.30 21.04 13.38
CA THR A 45 4.42 19.98 13.91
C THR A 45 4.08 18.94 12.84
N LEU A 46 3.64 17.74 13.26
CA LEU A 46 3.11 16.73 12.34
C LEU A 46 1.88 17.25 11.57
N THR A 47 1.07 18.12 12.20
CA THR A 47 -0.08 18.74 11.55
C THR A 47 0.36 19.64 10.40
N ASP A 48 1.41 20.42 10.59
CA ASP A 48 1.96 21.27 9.53
C ASP A 48 2.55 20.43 8.40
N LEU A 49 3.31 19.38 8.73
CA LEU A 49 3.85 18.44 7.72
C LEU A 49 2.73 17.81 6.90
N ASN A 50 1.68 17.30 7.53
CA ASN A 50 0.53 16.71 6.84
C ASN A 50 -0.14 17.73 5.90
N LYS A 51 -0.25 19.01 6.30
CA LYS A 51 -0.76 20.08 5.45
C LYS A 51 0.18 20.32 4.25
N GLY A 52 1.49 20.39 4.48
CA GLY A 52 2.48 20.55 3.42
C GLY A 52 2.43 19.40 2.42
N PHE A 53 2.38 18.16 2.88
CA PHE A 53 2.28 16.96 2.04
C PHE A 53 0.97 16.93 1.24
N SER A 54 -0.15 17.33 1.86
CA SER A 54 -1.42 17.48 1.16
C SER A 54 -1.32 18.52 0.04
N ASN A 55 -0.67 19.65 0.27
CA ASN A 55 -0.48 20.70 -0.73
C ASN A 55 0.45 20.28 -1.90
N ALA A 56 1.26 19.25 -1.70
CA ALA A 56 2.17 18.70 -2.70
C ALA A 56 1.65 17.40 -3.36
N SER A 57 0.51 16.88 -2.94
CA SER A 57 -0.01 15.56 -3.36
C SER A 57 -0.25 15.43 -4.87
N ASP A 58 -0.49 16.54 -5.56
CA ASP A 58 -0.64 16.56 -7.02
C ASP A 58 0.64 16.13 -7.75
N ILE A 59 1.84 16.36 -7.18
CA ILE A 59 3.10 15.86 -7.75
C ILE A 59 3.05 14.33 -7.87
N LEU A 60 2.53 13.66 -6.84
CA LEU A 60 2.47 12.19 -6.78
C LEU A 60 1.34 11.60 -7.65
N SER A 61 0.36 12.42 -8.02
CA SER A 61 -0.80 11.99 -8.82
C SER A 61 -0.73 12.38 -10.30
N THR A 62 0.17 13.29 -10.68
CA THR A 62 0.28 13.80 -12.06
C THR A 62 1.16 12.91 -12.92
N ASP A 63 2.29 12.46 -12.40
CA ASP A 63 3.20 11.55 -13.10
C ASP A 63 3.20 10.18 -12.40
N LEU A 64 2.36 9.29 -12.91
CA LEU A 64 2.24 7.94 -12.36
C LEU A 64 3.27 6.97 -12.92
N ALA A 65 3.96 7.34 -14.02
CA ALA A 65 4.95 6.51 -14.70
C ALA A 65 6.33 6.68 -14.05
N ILE A 66 6.63 5.92 -13.03
CA ILE A 66 7.92 5.90 -12.32
C ILE A 66 8.43 4.46 -12.33
N TYR A 67 9.47 4.21 -13.09
CA TYR A 67 9.94 2.85 -13.40
C TYR A 67 11.23 2.45 -12.67
N ASN A 68 11.95 3.41 -12.13
CA ASN A 68 13.25 3.17 -11.50
C ASN A 68 13.50 4.09 -10.29
N ARG A 69 14.58 3.79 -9.57
CA ARG A 69 15.00 4.50 -8.37
C ARG A 69 15.26 5.99 -8.61
N GLU A 70 15.90 6.32 -9.71
CA GLU A 70 16.30 7.70 -10.03
C GLU A 70 15.07 8.57 -10.29
N GLU A 71 14.08 8.04 -10.99
CA GLU A 71 12.78 8.70 -11.22
C GLU A 71 12.00 8.85 -9.92
N GLU A 72 12.03 7.83 -9.05
CA GLU A 72 11.39 7.90 -7.74
C GLU A 72 12.01 8.99 -6.85
N ILE A 73 13.35 9.06 -6.79
CA ILE A 73 14.05 10.12 -6.04
C ILE A 73 13.70 11.49 -6.59
N GLU A 74 13.70 11.69 -7.92
CA GLU A 74 13.37 12.97 -8.52
C GLU A 74 11.90 13.37 -8.25
N CYS A 75 10.99 12.42 -8.24
CA CYS A 75 9.60 12.65 -7.87
C CYS A 75 9.49 13.13 -6.41
N PHE A 76 10.16 12.46 -5.47
CA PHE A 76 10.15 12.86 -4.07
C PHE A 76 10.90 14.18 -3.81
N LYS A 77 11.94 14.51 -4.57
CA LYS A 77 12.56 15.83 -4.52
C LYS A 77 11.55 16.93 -4.84
N LYS A 78 10.82 16.80 -5.94
CA LYS A 78 9.76 17.73 -6.33
C LYS A 78 8.67 17.81 -5.26
N PHE A 79 8.25 16.67 -4.73
CA PHE A 79 7.24 16.58 -3.69
C PHE A 79 7.67 17.34 -2.41
N TYR A 80 8.84 17.03 -1.84
CA TYR A 80 9.33 17.71 -0.65
C TYR A 80 9.59 19.22 -0.88
N THR A 81 10.15 19.60 -2.03
CA THR A 81 10.35 21.00 -2.40
C THR A 81 9.02 21.76 -2.35
N LYS A 82 7.97 21.22 -2.97
CA LYS A 82 6.66 21.83 -2.98
C LYS A 82 6.02 21.87 -1.59
N ALA A 83 6.12 20.76 -0.85
CA ALA A 83 5.59 20.65 0.51
C ALA A 83 6.19 21.72 1.43
N PHE A 84 7.51 21.81 1.52
CA PHE A 84 8.19 22.76 2.39
C PHE A 84 7.98 24.20 1.95
N LYS A 85 8.00 24.48 0.65
CA LYS A 85 7.67 25.82 0.13
C LYS A 85 6.25 26.25 0.52
N SER A 86 5.29 25.34 0.53
CA SER A 86 3.90 25.65 0.93
C SER A 86 3.76 26.00 2.42
N LEU A 87 4.74 25.60 3.23
CA LEU A 87 4.82 25.87 4.67
C LEU A 87 5.74 27.05 5.00
N ASN A 88 6.32 27.70 4.00
CA ASN A 88 7.37 28.72 4.15
C ASN A 88 8.57 28.22 4.97
N LEU A 89 8.89 26.94 4.86
CA LEU A 89 10.05 26.32 5.47
C LEU A 89 11.26 26.43 4.56
N ASP A 90 12.33 27.00 5.11
CA ASP A 90 13.62 27.03 4.44
C ASP A 90 14.36 25.72 4.72
N VAL A 91 14.40 24.84 3.72
CA VAL A 91 15.09 23.55 3.73
C VAL A 91 16.06 23.54 2.56
N SER A 92 17.33 23.21 2.83
CA SER A 92 18.35 23.21 1.78
C SER A 92 18.09 22.14 0.72
N ASP A 93 18.56 22.39 -0.51
CA ASP A 93 18.44 21.39 -1.60
C ASP A 93 19.14 20.06 -1.24
N ASN A 94 20.24 20.10 -0.47
CA ASN A 94 20.92 18.90 0.01
C ASN A 94 20.07 18.11 1.00
N ASP A 95 19.34 18.79 1.88
CA ASP A 95 18.42 18.12 2.83
C ASP A 95 17.23 17.52 2.09
N ILE A 96 16.66 18.23 1.12
CA ILE A 96 15.59 17.73 0.26
C ILE A 96 16.05 16.48 -0.51
N GLU A 97 17.23 16.52 -1.11
CA GLU A 97 17.80 15.36 -1.79
C GLU A 97 18.03 14.18 -0.84
N SER A 98 18.55 14.46 0.37
CA SER A 98 18.76 13.43 1.40
C SER A 98 17.44 12.77 1.83
N LEU A 99 16.37 13.56 1.99
CA LEU A 99 15.02 13.05 2.28
C LEU A 99 14.48 12.18 1.14
N ALA A 100 14.64 12.64 -0.10
CA ALA A 100 14.17 11.91 -1.27
C ALA A 100 14.92 10.57 -1.45
N ILE A 101 16.22 10.56 -1.20
CA ILE A 101 17.03 9.32 -1.21
C ILE A 101 16.58 8.39 -0.07
N ASP A 102 16.43 8.91 1.16
CA ASP A 102 16.06 8.06 2.29
C ASP A 102 14.66 7.46 2.12
N ILE A 103 13.67 8.23 1.67
CA ILE A 103 12.33 7.69 1.43
C ILE A 103 12.29 6.67 0.29
N SER A 104 13.18 6.77 -0.69
CA SER A 104 13.26 5.82 -1.81
C SER A 104 14.09 4.58 -1.49
N ASP A 105 15.12 4.68 -0.66
CA ASP A 105 16.07 3.59 -0.43
C ASP A 105 15.91 2.88 0.91
N ASN A 106 15.32 3.52 1.92
CA ASN A 106 15.26 2.97 3.27
C ASN A 106 14.18 1.86 3.38
N PRO A 107 14.57 0.58 3.49
CA PRO A 107 13.60 -0.52 3.58
C PRO A 107 12.88 -0.56 4.93
N GLN A 108 13.38 0.18 5.93
CA GLN A 108 12.78 0.26 7.27
C GLN A 108 11.72 1.36 7.37
N LYS A 109 11.43 2.08 6.26
CA LYS A 109 10.35 3.08 6.23
C LYS A 109 8.97 2.47 6.48
N TYR A 110 8.81 1.16 6.24
CA TYR A 110 7.61 0.40 6.54
C TYR A 110 7.92 -0.82 7.40
N ALA A 111 6.99 -1.17 8.27
CA ALA A 111 7.02 -2.41 9.04
C ALA A 111 5.82 -3.28 8.65
N PHE A 112 6.00 -4.60 8.71
CA PHE A 112 4.91 -5.55 8.51
C PHE A 112 4.13 -5.74 9.80
N TYR A 113 2.81 -5.87 9.69
CA TYR A 113 2.00 -6.32 10.81
C TYR A 113 2.42 -7.73 11.25
N GLU A 114 2.31 -8.00 12.55
CA GLU A 114 2.77 -9.27 13.14
C GLU A 114 2.08 -10.50 12.52
N ASP A 115 0.84 -10.36 12.08
CA ASP A 115 0.07 -11.43 11.45
C ASP A 115 0.34 -11.59 9.94
N SER A 116 1.05 -10.65 9.29
CA SER A 116 1.30 -10.69 7.85
C SER A 116 2.10 -11.92 7.44
N LYS A 117 3.27 -12.11 8.05
CA LYS A 117 4.15 -13.22 7.69
C LYS A 117 3.53 -14.60 7.94
N PRO A 118 3.01 -14.93 9.14
CA PRO A 118 2.42 -16.24 9.39
C PRO A 118 1.20 -16.52 8.50
N THR A 119 0.41 -15.48 8.17
CA THR A 119 -0.71 -15.62 7.24
C THR A 119 -0.24 -15.97 5.83
N LEU A 120 0.73 -15.23 5.28
CA LEU A 120 1.27 -15.50 3.95
C LEU A 120 1.92 -16.88 3.87
N GLU A 121 2.67 -17.30 4.89
CA GLU A 121 3.26 -18.65 5.00
C GLU A 121 2.21 -19.77 4.98
N MET A 122 1.05 -19.53 5.54
CA MET A 122 -0.06 -20.49 5.52
C MET A 122 -0.74 -20.52 4.15
N LEU A 123 -1.06 -19.34 3.63
CA LEU A 123 -1.86 -19.19 2.41
C LEU A 123 -1.16 -19.68 1.15
N GLN A 124 0.15 -19.40 0.99
CA GLN A 124 0.93 -19.84 -0.18
C GLN A 124 0.95 -21.37 -0.39
N LYS A 125 0.63 -22.16 0.65
CA LYS A 125 0.57 -23.63 0.55
C LYS A 125 -0.64 -24.10 -0.25
N LYS A 126 -1.65 -23.25 -0.41
CA LYS A 126 -2.95 -23.65 -1.00
C LYS A 126 -3.39 -22.69 -2.11
N PHE A 127 -3.00 -21.42 -2.04
CA PHE A 127 -3.46 -20.37 -2.93
C PHE A 127 -2.28 -19.72 -3.66
N LYS A 128 -2.51 -19.25 -4.87
CA LYS A 128 -1.61 -18.32 -5.55
C LYS A 128 -1.78 -16.94 -4.93
N LEU A 129 -0.69 -16.23 -4.69
CA LEU A 129 -0.71 -14.94 -4.01
C LEU A 129 -0.16 -13.83 -4.91
N ALA A 130 -0.84 -12.69 -4.95
CA ALA A 130 -0.35 -11.49 -5.62
C ALA A 130 -0.40 -10.29 -4.70
N LEU A 131 0.62 -9.43 -4.77
CA LEU A 131 0.56 -8.07 -4.24
C LEU A 131 0.02 -7.16 -5.33
N VAL A 132 -0.94 -6.27 -4.99
CA VAL A 132 -1.50 -5.26 -5.90
C VAL A 132 -1.52 -3.92 -5.16
N SER A 133 -0.48 -3.13 -5.33
CA SER A 133 -0.23 -1.96 -4.50
C SER A 133 -0.10 -0.67 -5.30
N ASP A 134 -0.75 0.38 -4.80
CA ASP A 134 -0.49 1.75 -5.24
C ASP A 134 0.80 2.23 -4.57
N ALA A 135 1.92 2.09 -5.29
CA ALA A 135 3.25 2.28 -4.74
C ALA A 135 4.29 2.63 -5.82
N TRP A 136 5.49 2.93 -5.37
CA TRP A 136 6.68 3.18 -6.18
C TRP A 136 7.56 1.94 -6.29
N PRO A 137 8.58 1.94 -7.19
CA PRO A 137 9.49 0.80 -7.40
C PRO A 137 10.18 0.31 -6.13
N SER A 138 10.46 1.22 -5.18
CA SER A 138 11.07 0.89 -3.89
C SER A 138 10.29 -0.13 -3.06
N MET A 139 8.99 -0.32 -3.31
CA MET A 139 8.19 -1.33 -2.63
C MET A 139 8.76 -2.74 -2.83
N ARG A 140 9.31 -3.07 -4.02
CA ARG A 140 9.95 -4.37 -4.26
C ARG A 140 11.11 -4.61 -3.30
N LYS A 141 11.99 -3.60 -3.12
CA LYS A 141 13.14 -3.69 -2.20
C LYS A 141 12.70 -3.90 -0.75
N ILE A 142 11.57 -3.31 -0.34
CA ILE A 142 11.03 -3.48 1.03
C ILE A 142 10.60 -4.92 1.25
N TYR A 143 9.92 -5.52 0.28
CA TYR A 143 9.50 -6.92 0.37
C TYR A 143 10.70 -7.87 0.34
N GLU A 144 11.68 -7.64 -0.56
CA GLU A 144 12.93 -8.41 -0.64
C GLU A 144 13.74 -8.32 0.66
N TYR A 145 13.97 -7.11 1.18
CA TYR A 145 14.73 -6.89 2.43
C TYR A 145 14.12 -7.66 3.62
N ASN A 146 12.81 -7.72 3.69
CA ASN A 146 12.09 -8.42 4.76
C ASN A 146 11.83 -9.91 4.44
N ASN A 147 12.33 -10.42 3.31
CA ASN A 147 12.09 -11.79 2.82
C ASN A 147 10.60 -12.13 2.71
N MET A 148 9.79 -11.16 2.28
CA MET A 148 8.34 -11.30 2.12
C MET A 148 7.92 -11.50 0.66
N ASP A 149 8.77 -11.12 -0.30
CA ASP A 149 8.59 -11.29 -1.74
C ASP A 149 8.36 -12.75 -2.13
N LYS A 150 9.07 -13.66 -1.50
CA LYS A 150 9.00 -15.12 -1.74
C LYS A 150 7.62 -15.76 -1.52
N TYR A 151 6.69 -15.07 -0.87
CA TYR A 151 5.34 -15.57 -0.65
C TYR A 151 4.39 -15.28 -1.82
N PHE A 152 4.79 -14.41 -2.74
CA PHE A 152 3.96 -13.94 -3.84
C PHE A 152 4.44 -14.50 -5.17
N ASP A 153 3.50 -14.94 -5.99
CA ASP A 153 3.75 -15.32 -7.38
C ASP A 153 4.02 -14.06 -8.23
N THR A 154 3.47 -12.92 -7.85
CA THR A 154 3.73 -11.62 -8.50
C THR A 154 3.49 -10.43 -7.57
N LEU A 155 4.22 -9.34 -7.84
CA LEU A 155 4.00 -8.02 -7.24
C LEU A 155 3.62 -7.05 -8.36
N VAL A 156 2.40 -6.53 -8.30
CA VAL A 156 1.88 -5.51 -9.22
C VAL A 156 1.98 -4.15 -8.56
N ILE A 157 2.86 -3.31 -9.06
CA ILE A 157 3.15 -1.97 -8.54
C ILE A 157 2.59 -0.93 -9.50
N SER A 158 1.80 -0.01 -8.99
CA SER A 158 1.03 0.95 -9.80
C SER A 158 1.89 1.85 -10.68
N SER A 159 3.04 2.29 -10.18
CA SER A 159 3.96 3.14 -10.95
C SER A 159 4.50 2.46 -12.19
N GLU A 160 4.68 1.13 -12.17
CA GLU A 160 5.15 0.34 -13.30
C GLU A 160 4.09 0.20 -14.41
N LEU A 161 2.82 0.41 -14.05
CA LEU A 161 1.68 0.38 -14.97
C LEU A 161 1.14 1.78 -15.31
N ALA A 162 1.75 2.82 -14.74
CA ALA A 162 1.31 4.22 -14.88
C ALA A 162 -0.19 4.40 -14.56
N THR A 163 -0.69 3.68 -13.57
CA THR A 163 -2.09 3.73 -13.15
C THR A 163 -2.25 3.36 -11.68
N LEU A 164 -3.40 3.67 -11.11
CA LEU A 164 -3.73 3.39 -9.71
C LEU A 164 -5.01 2.54 -9.61
N LYS A 165 -5.18 1.82 -8.51
CA LYS A 165 -6.48 1.26 -8.14
C LYS A 165 -7.50 2.41 -7.98
N PRO A 166 -8.75 2.25 -8.34
CA PRO A 166 -9.44 1.01 -8.77
C PRO A 166 -9.41 0.75 -10.29
N ASN A 167 -8.41 1.21 -11.04
CA ASN A 167 -8.33 0.90 -12.46
C ASN A 167 -8.22 -0.63 -12.65
N LYS A 168 -9.03 -1.16 -13.57
CA LYS A 168 -9.09 -2.60 -13.85
C LYS A 168 -7.73 -3.21 -14.21
N LEU A 169 -6.83 -2.43 -14.82
CA LEU A 169 -5.51 -2.91 -15.24
C LEU A 169 -4.70 -3.47 -14.05
N MET A 170 -4.80 -2.84 -12.88
CA MET A 170 -4.10 -3.31 -11.68
C MET A 170 -4.49 -4.74 -11.31
N TYR A 171 -5.78 -5.02 -11.25
CA TYR A 171 -6.31 -6.35 -10.89
C TYR A 171 -6.09 -7.37 -12.00
N GLN A 172 -6.31 -6.95 -13.28
CA GLN A 172 -6.17 -7.81 -14.43
C GLN A 172 -4.74 -8.31 -14.57
N THR A 173 -3.74 -7.42 -14.43
CA THR A 173 -2.33 -7.79 -14.47
C THR A 173 -1.99 -8.88 -13.46
N ALA A 174 -2.51 -8.77 -12.22
CA ALA A 174 -2.29 -9.81 -11.21
C ALA A 174 -2.96 -11.14 -11.62
N MET A 175 -4.21 -11.08 -12.04
CA MET A 175 -4.96 -12.29 -12.44
C MET A 175 -4.36 -12.97 -13.67
N ASP A 176 -3.87 -12.20 -14.65
CA ASP A 176 -3.23 -12.74 -15.85
C ASP A 176 -1.95 -13.51 -15.49
N VAL A 177 -1.11 -12.97 -14.59
CA VAL A 177 0.10 -13.67 -14.11
C VAL A 177 -0.28 -14.92 -13.31
N LEU A 178 -1.31 -14.84 -12.48
CA LEU A 178 -1.79 -15.99 -11.71
C LEU A 178 -2.53 -17.03 -12.56
N GLU A 179 -2.92 -16.68 -13.78
CA GLU A 179 -3.77 -17.51 -14.66
C GLU A 179 -5.11 -17.86 -14.00
N LEU A 180 -5.75 -16.86 -13.36
CA LEU A 180 -6.99 -17.05 -12.62
C LEU A 180 -8.10 -16.13 -13.17
N LYS A 181 -9.35 -16.59 -12.99
CA LYS A 181 -10.53 -15.81 -13.28
C LYS A 181 -10.93 -14.96 -12.06
N PRO A 182 -11.65 -13.83 -12.27
CA PRO A 182 -12.08 -12.96 -11.17
C PRO A 182 -12.83 -13.69 -10.05
N GLU A 183 -13.75 -14.61 -10.40
CA GLU A 183 -14.54 -15.38 -9.44
C GLU A 183 -13.73 -16.42 -8.62
N GLU A 184 -12.48 -16.65 -9.01
CA GLU A 184 -11.54 -17.52 -8.30
C GLU A 184 -10.64 -16.72 -7.32
N CYS A 185 -10.80 -15.40 -7.28
CA CYS A 185 -9.92 -14.50 -6.52
C CYS A 185 -10.65 -13.79 -5.37
N ILE A 186 -9.93 -13.62 -4.28
CA ILE A 186 -10.23 -12.68 -3.20
C ILE A 186 -9.28 -11.48 -3.33
N PHE A 187 -9.75 -10.28 -3.01
CA PHE A 187 -8.92 -9.08 -2.93
C PHE A 187 -9.09 -8.40 -1.56
N LEU A 188 -7.99 -8.15 -0.87
CA LEU A 188 -7.95 -7.45 0.42
C LEU A 188 -7.40 -6.04 0.24
N ASP A 189 -8.13 -5.04 0.75
CA ASP A 189 -7.71 -3.63 0.68
C ASP A 189 -8.37 -2.85 1.83
N ASP A 190 -7.73 -1.80 2.34
CA ASP A 190 -8.28 -0.92 3.37
C ASP A 190 -9.17 0.19 2.77
N ASN A 191 -9.08 0.40 1.45
CA ASN A 191 -9.86 1.40 0.72
C ASN A 191 -11.09 0.79 0.06
N ILE A 192 -12.26 1.21 0.51
CA ILE A 192 -13.54 0.74 -0.03
C ILE A 192 -13.68 0.97 -1.54
N ASN A 193 -13.11 2.05 -2.11
CA ASN A 193 -13.20 2.31 -3.55
C ASN A 193 -12.46 1.24 -4.36
N ASN A 194 -11.34 0.74 -3.85
CA ASN A 194 -10.58 -0.34 -4.44
C ASN A 194 -11.38 -1.66 -4.35
N CYS A 195 -12.01 -1.92 -3.20
CA CYS A 195 -12.92 -3.05 -3.03
C CYS A 195 -14.12 -2.99 -4.00
N ILE A 196 -14.70 -1.80 -4.21
CA ILE A 196 -15.78 -1.58 -5.20
C ILE A 196 -15.28 -1.87 -6.62
N GLY A 197 -14.05 -1.44 -6.95
CA GLY A 197 -13.41 -1.72 -8.24
C GLY A 197 -13.24 -3.22 -8.49
N ALA A 198 -12.69 -3.94 -7.52
CA ALA A 198 -12.52 -5.40 -7.58
C ALA A 198 -13.86 -6.13 -7.75
N LYS A 199 -14.89 -5.74 -6.97
CA LYS A 199 -16.23 -6.33 -7.05
C LYS A 199 -16.88 -6.17 -8.43
N LYS A 200 -16.68 -5.03 -9.09
CA LYS A 200 -17.19 -4.79 -10.46
C LYS A 200 -16.57 -5.74 -11.49
N LEU A 201 -15.39 -6.27 -11.22
CA LEU A 201 -14.71 -7.27 -12.07
C LEU A 201 -15.13 -8.70 -11.75
N GLY A 202 -15.87 -8.93 -10.66
CA GLY A 202 -16.26 -10.26 -10.20
C GLY A 202 -15.32 -10.87 -9.15
N ILE A 203 -14.32 -10.13 -8.68
CA ILE A 203 -13.42 -10.53 -7.59
C ILE A 203 -14.18 -10.38 -6.27
N THR A 204 -13.99 -11.29 -5.32
CA THR A 204 -14.57 -11.18 -3.96
C THR A 204 -13.74 -10.23 -3.11
N PRO A 205 -14.23 -9.02 -2.79
CA PRO A 205 -13.46 -8.07 -1.99
C PRO A 205 -13.66 -8.32 -0.49
N ILE A 206 -12.59 -8.08 0.28
CA ILE A 206 -12.59 -8.03 1.73
C ILE A 206 -12.02 -6.68 2.15
N LEU A 207 -12.80 -5.91 2.90
CA LEU A 207 -12.35 -4.63 3.46
C LEU A 207 -11.60 -4.88 4.76
N VAL A 208 -10.35 -4.44 4.83
CA VAL A 208 -9.49 -4.58 6.01
C VAL A 208 -9.47 -3.27 6.78
N SER A 209 -9.63 -3.32 8.08
CA SER A 209 -9.57 -2.13 8.93
C SER A 209 -8.74 -2.45 10.16
N ARG A 210 -7.45 -2.14 10.13
CA ARG A 210 -6.49 -2.44 11.20
C ARG A 210 -6.71 -1.65 12.49
N ASN A 211 -7.56 -0.63 12.44
CA ASN A 211 -7.99 0.14 13.59
C ASN A 211 -9.42 -0.26 13.98
N HIS A 212 -9.65 -0.55 15.26
CA HIS A 212 -10.95 -1.03 15.75
C HIS A 212 -12.11 -0.02 15.54
N GLU A 213 -11.85 1.27 15.68
CA GLU A 213 -12.89 2.30 15.47
C GLU A 213 -13.32 2.33 14.00
N ASP A 214 -12.35 2.27 13.08
CA ASP A 214 -12.62 2.19 11.64
C ASP A 214 -13.30 0.87 11.27
N TYR A 215 -12.91 -0.25 11.87
CA TYR A 215 -13.59 -1.54 11.70
C TYR A 215 -15.07 -1.46 12.06
N VAL A 216 -15.39 -0.96 13.27
CA VAL A 216 -16.77 -0.81 13.73
C VAL A 216 -17.59 0.13 12.84
N LYS A 217 -16.98 1.22 12.37
CA LYS A 217 -17.58 2.17 11.43
C LYS A 217 -17.86 1.50 10.07
N ASN A 218 -16.87 0.82 9.51
CA ASN A 218 -16.99 0.18 8.20
C ASN A 218 -17.98 -0.99 8.22
N MET A 219 -18.05 -1.77 9.28
CA MET A 219 -19.07 -2.81 9.50
C MET A 219 -20.50 -2.25 9.44
N LYS A 220 -20.71 -1.02 9.92
CA LYS A 220 -22.02 -0.36 9.88
C LYS A 220 -22.32 0.24 8.51
N GLN A 221 -21.30 0.84 7.88
CA GLN A 221 -21.46 1.60 6.65
C GLN A 221 -21.47 0.70 5.41
N TYR A 222 -20.63 -0.35 5.38
CA TYR A 222 -20.40 -1.22 4.22
C TYR A 222 -20.86 -2.66 4.49
N LYS A 223 -22.12 -2.81 4.93
CA LYS A 223 -22.73 -4.11 5.31
C LYS A 223 -22.71 -5.17 4.21
N ASP A 224 -22.63 -4.73 2.94
CA ASP A 224 -22.58 -5.61 1.77
C ASP A 224 -21.16 -6.06 1.41
N TYR A 225 -20.18 -5.74 2.27
CA TYR A 225 -18.80 -6.18 2.15
C TYR A 225 -18.41 -7.03 3.36
N ILE A 226 -17.54 -7.99 3.12
CA ILE A 226 -16.86 -8.70 4.21
C ILE A 226 -15.86 -7.72 4.78
N ASN A 227 -15.92 -7.51 6.10
CA ASN A 227 -15.01 -6.65 6.83
C ASN A 227 -14.22 -7.49 7.82
N ILE A 228 -12.90 -7.29 7.88
CA ILE A 228 -12.01 -7.93 8.86
C ILE A 228 -11.11 -6.88 9.53
N GLU A 229 -10.72 -7.14 10.77
CA GLU A 229 -9.83 -6.29 11.54
C GLU A 229 -8.37 -6.78 11.46
N ASN A 230 -8.18 -8.08 11.23
CA ASN A 230 -6.86 -8.72 11.13
C ASN A 230 -6.88 -9.90 10.15
N LEU A 231 -5.68 -10.38 9.78
CA LEU A 231 -5.58 -11.46 8.80
C LEU A 231 -5.88 -12.85 9.38
N GLN A 232 -5.96 -12.99 10.71
CA GLN A 232 -6.43 -14.24 11.32
C GLN A 232 -7.89 -14.51 10.94
N GLU A 233 -8.72 -13.46 10.89
CA GLU A 233 -10.11 -13.57 10.43
C GLU A 233 -10.22 -14.01 8.97
N LEU A 234 -9.27 -13.61 8.10
CA LEU A 234 -9.21 -14.12 6.73
C LEU A 234 -9.02 -15.66 6.73
N ILE A 235 -8.09 -16.15 7.56
CA ILE A 235 -7.86 -17.60 7.67
C ILE A 235 -9.15 -18.33 8.06
N GLU A 236 -9.88 -17.84 9.05
CA GLU A 236 -11.15 -18.41 9.51
C GLU A 236 -12.24 -18.38 8.42
N LEU A 237 -12.22 -17.35 7.56
CA LEU A 237 -13.16 -17.20 6.47
C LEU A 237 -12.93 -18.19 5.32
N ILE A 238 -11.69 -18.66 5.09
CA ILE A 238 -11.34 -19.43 3.87
C ILE A 238 -10.85 -20.85 4.12
N TYR A 239 -10.54 -21.21 5.37
CA TYR A 239 -10.25 -22.59 5.80
C TYR A 239 -11.44 -23.23 6.50
#